data_66d7c0d671fa290df7b51d3bb3940289
#
_entry.id   66d7c0d671fa290df7b51d3bb3940289
#
_cell.length_a   1.000
_cell.length_b   1.000
_cell.length_c   1.000
_cell.angle_alpha   90.00
_cell.angle_beta   90.00
_cell.angle_gamma   90.00
#
_symmetry.space_group_name_H-M   'P 1'
#
loop_
_entity.id
_entity.type
_entity.pdbx_description
1 polymer ?
#
loop_
_entity_poly.entity_id
_entity_poly.type
_entity_poly.pdbx_seq_one_letter_code
_entity_poly.pdbx_strand_id
1 'polypeptide(L)'
;MDIYINNNKYQALDDETIIQVADRHDIHIPRFCYHKRLSVVASCRMCLVEIEKSPKPVASCAMPVADGMDIKTNTAFVEKARKGVMEFLLANHPLDCPVCDQGGECDLQDQSMFYGIDKSRFKENKRFVPEKYMGPLIKTQMTRCIHCTRCIRFATEVAGVSEIGAIGRGEDTQITTYLEKSMES
;
A
#
# COMPACT_ATOMS: atom_id res chain seq x y z
N MET A 1 -19.11 5.48 -18.89
CA MET A 1 -19.82 4.42 -18.14
C MET A 1 -20.38 4.99 -16.86
N ASP A 2 -21.56 4.53 -16.43
CA ASP A 2 -22.17 4.93 -15.16
C ASP A 2 -21.84 3.89 -14.07
N ILE A 3 -21.29 4.34 -12.96
CA ILE A 3 -21.04 3.48 -11.79
C ILE A 3 -21.64 4.10 -10.53
N TYR A 4 -21.80 3.29 -9.50
CA TYR A 4 -22.29 3.75 -8.20
C TYR A 4 -21.22 3.53 -7.13
N ILE A 5 -20.89 4.57 -6.37
CA ILE A 5 -20.02 4.48 -5.20
C ILE A 5 -20.81 4.98 -3.98
N ASN A 6 -21.00 4.11 -2.99
CA ASN A 6 -21.78 4.40 -1.78
C ASN A 6 -23.18 4.97 -2.08
N ASN A 7 -23.88 4.36 -3.05
CA ASN A 7 -25.21 4.74 -3.57
C ASN A 7 -25.28 6.03 -4.40
N ASN A 8 -24.19 6.73 -4.60
CA ASN A 8 -24.14 7.90 -5.47
C ASN A 8 -23.67 7.52 -6.86
N LYS A 9 -24.30 8.07 -7.88
CA LYS A 9 -23.94 7.83 -9.28
C LYS A 9 -22.78 8.71 -9.71
N TYR A 10 -21.80 8.12 -10.39
CA TYR A 10 -20.63 8.79 -10.93
C TYR A 10 -20.37 8.36 -12.36
N GLN A 11 -19.80 9.27 -13.15
CA GLN A 11 -19.35 8.98 -14.51
C GLN A 11 -17.90 8.50 -14.49
N ALA A 12 -17.65 7.31 -14.99
CA ALA A 12 -16.32 6.76 -15.20
C ALA A 12 -15.90 6.85 -16.65
N LEU A 13 -14.63 7.09 -16.90
CA LEU A 13 -14.00 7.02 -18.21
C LEU A 13 -13.67 5.57 -18.56
N ASP A 14 -13.45 5.29 -19.83
CA ASP A 14 -12.99 3.99 -20.27
C ASP A 14 -11.58 3.72 -19.68
N ASP A 15 -11.33 2.47 -19.30
CA ASP A 15 -10.07 2.00 -18.71
C ASP A 15 -9.69 2.57 -17.32
N GLU A 16 -10.55 3.38 -16.69
CA GLU A 16 -10.30 3.77 -15.28
C GLU A 16 -10.45 2.59 -14.33
N THR A 17 -9.66 2.62 -13.27
CA THR A 17 -9.87 1.76 -12.09
C THR A 17 -10.79 2.43 -11.07
N ILE A 18 -11.38 1.64 -10.18
CA ILE A 18 -12.26 2.15 -9.12
C ILE A 18 -11.59 3.28 -8.31
N ILE A 19 -10.29 3.12 -7.98
CA ILE A 19 -9.58 4.12 -7.18
C ILE A 19 -9.36 5.43 -7.94
N GLN A 20 -9.20 5.38 -9.27
CA GLN A 20 -9.05 6.58 -10.09
C GLN A 20 -10.34 7.37 -10.17
N VAL A 21 -11.48 6.68 -10.34
CA VAL A 21 -12.79 7.35 -10.28
C VAL A 21 -13.04 7.94 -8.89
N ALA A 22 -12.74 7.19 -7.82
CA ALA A 22 -12.87 7.67 -6.46
C ALA A 22 -12.03 8.93 -6.20
N ASP A 23 -10.76 8.94 -6.63
CA ASP A 23 -9.86 10.10 -6.50
C ASP A 23 -10.36 11.33 -7.25
N ARG A 24 -10.92 11.15 -8.45
CA ARG A 24 -11.46 12.24 -9.26
C ARG A 24 -12.70 12.89 -8.65
N HIS A 25 -13.39 12.18 -7.77
CA HIS A 25 -14.58 12.63 -7.07
C HIS A 25 -14.38 12.85 -5.56
N ASP A 26 -13.12 12.99 -5.13
CA ASP A 26 -12.75 13.25 -3.72
C ASP A 26 -13.25 12.18 -2.74
N ILE A 27 -13.42 10.94 -3.21
CA ILE A 27 -13.79 9.80 -2.37
C ILE A 27 -12.52 9.11 -1.89
N HIS A 28 -12.20 9.28 -0.63
CA HIS A 28 -10.99 8.71 -0.06
C HIS A 28 -11.07 7.18 0.07
N ILE A 29 -10.13 6.48 -0.59
CA ILE A 29 -9.88 5.04 -0.39
C ILE A 29 -8.45 4.89 0.13
N PRO A 30 -8.26 4.28 1.33
CA PRO A 30 -6.94 4.14 1.95
C PRO A 30 -6.03 3.25 1.09
N ARG A 31 -4.73 3.56 1.06
CA ARG A 31 -3.75 2.87 0.21
C ARG A 31 -2.33 3.05 0.70
N PHE A 32 -1.44 2.11 0.35
CA PHE A 32 0.00 2.27 0.55
C PHE A 32 0.78 2.08 -0.76
N CYS A 33 0.59 0.97 -1.48
CA CYS A 33 1.38 0.69 -2.67
C CYS A 33 0.98 1.51 -3.90
N TYR A 34 -0.30 1.85 -4.05
CA TYR A 34 -0.79 2.62 -5.19
C TYR A 34 -0.31 4.07 -5.15
N HIS A 35 0.10 4.57 -6.30
CA HIS A 35 0.37 5.98 -6.55
C HIS A 35 -0.03 6.31 -8.00
N LYS A 36 -0.67 7.47 -8.21
CA LYS A 36 -1.24 7.86 -9.52
C LYS A 36 -0.23 7.97 -10.67
N ARG A 37 1.06 8.08 -10.36
CA ARG A 37 2.16 8.23 -11.34
C ARG A 37 3.04 6.99 -11.46
N LEU A 38 2.67 5.88 -10.84
CA LEU A 38 3.43 4.64 -10.86
C LEU A 38 2.52 3.50 -11.32
N SER A 39 3.11 2.48 -11.92
CA SER A 39 2.40 1.26 -12.31
C SER A 39 1.66 0.63 -11.12
N VAL A 40 0.58 -0.08 -11.40
CA VAL A 40 -0.23 -0.74 -10.37
C VAL A 40 0.40 -2.08 -10.00
N VAL A 41 0.63 -2.31 -8.70
CA VAL A 41 1.17 -3.57 -8.17
C VAL A 41 0.17 -4.34 -7.31
N ALA A 42 -0.85 -3.67 -6.76
CA ALA A 42 -1.93 -4.25 -5.94
C ALA A 42 -1.46 -5.12 -4.74
N SER A 43 -0.27 -4.87 -4.19
CA SER A 43 0.37 -5.72 -3.17
C SER A 43 -0.13 -5.47 -1.75
N CYS A 44 -0.35 -4.20 -1.34
CA CYS A 44 -0.66 -3.88 0.05
C CYS A 44 -2.07 -4.26 0.50
N ARG A 45 -3.02 -4.37 -0.42
CA ARG A 45 -4.43 -4.71 -0.18
C ARG A 45 -5.20 -3.75 0.74
N MET A 46 -4.66 -2.58 1.04
CA MET A 46 -5.36 -1.62 1.89
C MET A 46 -6.55 -0.96 1.20
N CYS A 47 -6.50 -0.85 -0.14
CA CYS A 47 -7.56 -0.25 -0.96
C CYS A 47 -8.74 -1.18 -1.27
N LEU A 48 -8.98 -2.19 -0.42
CA LEU A 48 -10.10 -3.11 -0.61
C LEU A 48 -11.44 -2.36 -0.55
N VAL A 49 -12.33 -2.72 -1.48
CA VAL A 49 -13.72 -2.27 -1.56
C VAL A 49 -14.62 -3.47 -1.83
N GLU A 50 -15.90 -3.34 -1.52
CA GLU A 50 -16.91 -4.33 -1.84
C GLU A 50 -17.60 -3.96 -3.15
N ILE A 51 -17.82 -4.93 -4.02
CA ILE A 51 -18.62 -4.78 -5.24
C ILE A 51 -19.86 -5.66 -5.06
N GLU A 52 -21.04 -5.13 -5.38
CA GLU A 52 -22.27 -5.90 -5.34
C GLU A 52 -22.15 -7.20 -6.13
N LYS A 53 -22.62 -8.31 -5.58
CA LYS A 53 -22.52 -9.67 -6.15
C LYS A 53 -21.10 -10.28 -6.17
N SER A 54 -20.07 -9.58 -5.66
CA SER A 54 -18.75 -10.18 -5.48
C SER A 54 -18.66 -10.88 -4.12
N PRO A 55 -18.22 -12.14 -4.06
CA PRO A 55 -18.10 -12.87 -2.80
C PRO A 55 -16.93 -12.41 -1.93
N LYS A 56 -16.03 -11.59 -2.48
CA LYS A 56 -14.80 -11.14 -1.82
C LYS A 56 -14.53 -9.67 -2.12
N PRO A 57 -13.94 -8.93 -1.18
CA PRO A 57 -13.52 -7.55 -1.44
C PRO A 57 -12.38 -7.54 -2.48
N VAL A 58 -12.38 -6.52 -3.32
CA VAL A 58 -11.42 -6.36 -4.40
C VAL A 58 -10.49 -5.16 -4.17
N ALA A 59 -9.30 -5.22 -4.74
CA ALA A 59 -8.36 -4.10 -4.69
C ALA A 59 -8.79 -3.03 -5.71
N SER A 60 -9.31 -1.90 -5.25
CA SER A 60 -9.80 -0.82 -6.09
C SER A 60 -8.76 -0.23 -7.04
N CYS A 61 -7.47 -0.32 -6.68
CA CYS A 61 -6.37 0.17 -7.52
C CYS A 61 -6.11 -0.69 -8.77
N ALA A 62 -6.58 -1.95 -8.78
CA ALA A 62 -6.35 -2.89 -9.88
C ALA A 62 -7.65 -3.39 -10.53
N MET A 63 -8.80 -2.94 -10.04
CA MET A 63 -10.10 -3.35 -10.58
C MET A 63 -10.58 -2.29 -11.57
N PRO A 64 -10.62 -2.61 -12.87
CA PRO A 64 -11.26 -1.74 -13.87
C PRO A 64 -12.74 -1.57 -13.55
N VAL A 65 -13.29 -0.41 -13.88
CA VAL A 65 -14.71 -0.16 -13.75
C VAL A 65 -15.49 -0.82 -14.89
N ALA A 66 -16.73 -1.15 -14.62
CA ALA A 66 -17.69 -1.64 -15.61
C ALA A 66 -19.03 -0.91 -15.44
N ASP A 67 -19.76 -0.76 -16.52
CA ASP A 67 -21.05 -0.07 -16.50
C ASP A 67 -22.04 -0.73 -15.53
N GLY A 68 -22.71 0.10 -14.75
CA GLY A 68 -23.64 -0.36 -13.71
C GLY A 68 -23.01 -0.96 -12.46
N MET A 69 -21.69 -0.89 -12.30
CA MET A 69 -20.99 -1.43 -11.11
C MET A 69 -21.41 -0.68 -9.85
N ASP A 70 -21.84 -1.40 -8.80
CA ASP A 70 -22.14 -0.85 -7.47
C ASP A 70 -21.03 -1.19 -6.48
N ILE A 71 -20.39 -0.15 -5.95
CA ILE A 71 -19.18 -0.21 -5.13
C ILE A 71 -19.47 0.39 -3.75
N LYS A 72 -19.09 -0.33 -2.70
CA LYS A 72 -19.18 0.15 -1.32
C LYS A 72 -17.79 0.26 -0.73
N THR A 73 -17.48 1.43 -0.17
CA THR A 73 -16.15 1.73 0.36
C THR A 73 -16.07 1.68 1.90
N ASN A 74 -17.20 1.60 2.59
CA ASN A 74 -17.32 1.78 4.04
C ASN A 74 -18.26 0.78 4.74
N THR A 75 -18.43 -0.42 4.17
CA THR A 75 -19.22 -1.48 4.83
C THR A 75 -18.42 -2.12 5.97
N ALA A 76 -19.13 -2.74 6.92
CA ALA A 76 -18.53 -3.51 8.01
C ALA A 76 -17.58 -4.62 7.47
N PHE A 77 -17.90 -5.17 6.30
CA PHE A 77 -17.05 -6.16 5.62
C PHE A 77 -15.73 -5.57 5.14
N VAL A 78 -15.78 -4.41 4.49
CA VAL A 78 -14.59 -3.65 4.03
C VAL A 78 -13.73 -3.21 5.22
N GLU A 79 -14.35 -2.68 6.27
CA GLU A 79 -13.64 -2.25 7.48
C GLU A 79 -12.93 -3.42 8.16
N LYS A 80 -13.60 -4.57 8.29
CA LYS A 80 -13.00 -5.79 8.83
C LYS A 80 -11.81 -6.26 7.99
N ALA A 81 -11.92 -6.19 6.66
CA ALA A 81 -10.84 -6.56 5.75
C ALA A 81 -9.62 -5.63 5.90
N ARG A 82 -9.83 -4.30 5.93
CA ARG A 82 -8.77 -3.30 6.14
C ARG A 82 -8.12 -3.43 7.50
N LYS A 83 -8.90 -3.71 8.54
CA LYS A 83 -8.39 -4.00 9.88
C LYS A 83 -7.42 -5.19 9.87
N GLY A 84 -7.78 -6.27 9.19
CA GLY A 84 -6.90 -7.43 9.00
C GLY A 84 -5.62 -7.09 8.24
N VAL A 85 -5.71 -6.25 7.21
CA VAL A 85 -4.54 -5.76 6.47
C VAL A 85 -3.61 -4.94 7.39
N MET A 86 -4.17 -4.05 8.20
CA MET A 86 -3.38 -3.29 9.18
C MET A 86 -2.69 -4.19 10.19
N GLU A 87 -3.37 -5.21 10.71
CA GLU A 87 -2.77 -6.19 11.62
C GLU A 87 -1.54 -6.88 10.97
N PHE A 88 -1.62 -7.28 9.70
CA PHE A 88 -0.49 -7.89 9.01
C PHE A 88 0.65 -6.89 8.77
N LEU A 89 0.37 -5.66 8.38
CA LEU A 89 1.39 -4.64 8.19
C LEU A 89 2.12 -4.31 9.50
N LEU A 90 1.39 -4.28 10.61
CA LEU A 90 1.93 -3.97 11.93
C LEU A 90 2.58 -5.17 12.64
N ALA A 91 2.33 -6.40 12.18
CA ALA A 91 2.88 -7.62 12.80
C ALA A 91 4.41 -7.55 12.97
N ASN A 92 5.12 -7.15 11.91
CA ASN A 92 6.56 -7.02 11.88
C ASN A 92 7.07 -5.56 11.96
N HIS A 93 6.17 -4.58 11.91
CA HIS A 93 6.59 -3.17 11.98
C HIS A 93 7.09 -2.83 13.40
N PRO A 94 8.29 -2.21 13.55
CA PRO A 94 8.85 -1.91 14.86
C PRO A 94 8.09 -0.77 15.56
N LEU A 95 8.19 -0.71 16.88
CA LEU A 95 7.60 0.35 17.71
C LEU A 95 8.53 1.57 17.79
N ASP A 96 9.03 2.02 16.66
CA ASP A 96 10.07 3.06 16.54
C ASP A 96 9.52 4.46 16.28
N CYS A 97 8.22 4.68 16.34
CA CYS A 97 7.61 5.99 15.97
C CYS A 97 8.29 7.20 16.63
N PRO A 98 8.68 7.16 17.93
CA PRO A 98 9.33 8.32 18.55
C PRO A 98 10.72 8.65 18.00
N VAL A 99 11.39 7.70 17.34
CA VAL A 99 12.73 7.86 16.75
C VAL A 99 12.74 7.66 15.23
N CYS A 100 11.55 7.59 14.62
CA CYS A 100 11.41 7.40 13.19
C CYS A 100 11.31 8.74 12.47
N ASP A 101 12.11 8.95 11.43
CA ASP A 101 12.11 10.19 10.65
C ASP A 101 10.75 10.49 10.00
N GLN A 102 9.90 9.46 9.75
CA GLN A 102 8.56 9.60 9.20
C GLN A 102 7.49 9.90 10.27
N GLY A 103 7.85 9.87 11.56
CA GLY A 103 6.90 10.08 12.67
C GLY A 103 6.21 11.44 12.59
N GLY A 104 4.88 11.45 12.73
CA GLY A 104 4.05 12.66 12.64
C GLY A 104 3.51 13.00 11.25
N GLU A 105 4.06 12.42 10.18
CA GLU A 105 3.59 12.58 8.78
C GLU A 105 3.52 11.22 8.06
N CYS A 106 3.16 10.18 8.78
CA CYS A 106 3.23 8.79 8.33
C CYS A 106 1.84 8.23 8.02
N ASP A 107 1.57 7.92 6.75
CA ASP A 107 0.33 7.26 6.32
C ASP A 107 0.04 5.97 7.12
N LEU A 108 1.09 5.23 7.54
CA LEU A 108 0.90 4.02 8.32
C LEU A 108 0.39 4.33 9.73
N GLN A 109 0.90 5.40 10.38
CA GLN A 109 0.38 5.86 11.68
C GLN A 109 -1.09 6.28 11.57
N ASP A 110 -1.42 7.12 10.59
CA ASP A 110 -2.78 7.64 10.40
C ASP A 110 -3.77 6.51 10.13
N GLN A 111 -3.43 5.60 9.22
CA GLN A 111 -4.28 4.45 8.92
C GLN A 111 -4.34 3.43 10.05
N SER A 112 -3.26 3.30 10.84
CA SER A 112 -3.23 2.47 12.05
C SER A 112 -4.18 3.02 13.13
N MET A 113 -4.22 4.32 13.31
CA MET A 113 -5.14 4.94 14.25
C MET A 113 -6.61 4.81 13.81
N PHE A 114 -6.86 4.83 12.51
CA PHE A 114 -8.22 4.75 11.99
C PHE A 114 -8.75 3.30 11.90
N TYR A 115 -7.94 2.36 11.39
CA TYR A 115 -8.34 0.97 11.13
C TYR A 115 -7.71 -0.04 12.09
N GLY A 116 -6.71 0.34 12.84
CA GLY A 116 -5.98 -0.56 13.72
C GLY A 116 -6.77 -1.01 14.95
N ILE A 117 -6.11 -1.83 15.74
CA ILE A 117 -6.57 -2.25 17.06
C ILE A 117 -5.52 -1.90 18.11
N ASP A 118 -5.93 -1.75 19.34
CA ASP A 118 -5.06 -1.39 20.48
C ASP A 118 -4.10 -2.50 20.92
N LYS A 119 -4.31 -3.72 20.43
CA LYS A 119 -3.51 -4.91 20.80
C LYS A 119 -3.10 -5.74 19.60
N SER A 120 -1.87 -6.20 19.59
CA SER A 120 -1.42 -7.21 18.63
C SER A 120 -1.87 -8.61 19.07
N ARG A 121 -2.37 -9.41 18.12
CA ARG A 121 -2.61 -10.84 18.31
C ARG A 121 -1.36 -11.70 18.08
N PHE A 122 -0.33 -11.11 17.45
CA PHE A 122 0.95 -11.75 17.15
C PHE A 122 1.84 -11.66 18.38
N LYS A 123 2.42 -12.80 18.78
CA LYS A 123 3.31 -12.93 19.95
C LYS A 123 4.76 -13.20 19.55
N GLU A 124 4.98 -13.46 18.27
CA GLU A 124 6.28 -13.70 17.69
C GLU A 124 7.13 -12.43 17.75
N ASN A 125 8.46 -12.62 17.79
CA ASN A 125 9.38 -11.50 17.70
C ASN A 125 9.22 -10.78 16.36
N LYS A 126 9.24 -9.45 16.40
CA LYS A 126 9.22 -8.66 15.18
C LYS A 126 10.49 -8.86 14.38
N ARG A 127 10.35 -8.87 13.06
CA ARG A 127 11.48 -8.97 12.12
C ARG A 127 12.51 -7.87 12.38
N PHE A 128 13.77 -8.26 12.35
CA PHE A 128 14.89 -7.34 12.27
C PHE A 128 15.68 -7.57 10.98
N VAL A 129 16.01 -6.50 10.30
CA VAL A 129 16.84 -6.53 9.08
C VAL A 129 18.05 -5.63 9.30
N PRO A 130 19.28 -6.15 9.16
CA PRO A 130 20.49 -5.33 9.24
C PRO A 130 20.47 -4.22 8.19
N GLU A 131 21.01 -3.06 8.54
CA GLU A 131 21.15 -1.95 7.60
C GLU A 131 22.21 -2.30 6.54
N LYS A 132 21.90 -1.97 5.29
CA LYS A 132 22.84 -2.06 4.18
C LYS A 132 23.19 -0.65 3.70
N TYR A 133 24.47 -0.42 3.44
CA TYR A 133 24.93 0.80 2.80
C TYR A 133 24.41 0.87 1.37
N MET A 134 23.60 1.87 1.06
CA MET A 134 22.96 2.05 -0.25
C MET A 134 23.64 3.11 -1.12
N GLY A 135 24.65 3.79 -0.60
CA GLY A 135 25.31 4.90 -1.25
C GLY A 135 25.32 6.16 -0.39
N PRO A 136 25.96 7.25 -0.87
CA PRO A 136 26.13 8.47 -0.07
C PRO A 136 24.84 9.29 0.08
N LEU A 137 23.88 9.12 -0.82
CA LEU A 137 22.69 9.97 -0.90
C LEU A 137 21.41 9.31 -0.36
N ILE A 138 21.39 7.97 -0.27
CA ILE A 138 20.18 7.22 0.11
C ILE A 138 20.51 6.30 1.29
N LYS A 139 19.72 6.45 2.35
CA LYS A 139 19.71 5.54 3.49
C LYS A 139 18.37 4.82 3.56
N THR A 140 18.38 3.52 3.82
CA THR A 140 17.18 2.71 4.05
C THR A 140 17.17 2.15 5.46
N GLN A 141 15.97 2.00 6.02
CA GLN A 141 15.75 1.28 7.27
C GLN A 141 14.75 0.15 7.01
N MET A 142 15.27 -1.00 6.56
CA MET A 142 14.47 -2.12 6.11
C MET A 142 13.56 -2.71 7.18
N THR A 143 13.94 -2.64 8.45
CA THR A 143 13.07 -3.06 9.56
C THR A 143 11.74 -2.30 9.58
N ARG A 144 11.71 -1.04 9.13
CA ARG A 144 10.51 -0.20 9.05
C ARG A 144 9.76 -0.31 7.72
N CYS A 145 10.31 -1.03 6.75
CA CYS A 145 9.74 -1.13 5.40
C CYS A 145 8.44 -1.96 5.39
N ILE A 146 7.39 -1.43 4.77
CA ILE A 146 6.10 -2.12 4.55
C ILE A 146 5.98 -2.78 3.17
N HIS A 147 7.08 -2.90 2.44
CA HIS A 147 7.18 -3.54 1.12
C HIS A 147 6.21 -2.99 0.06
N CYS A 148 5.90 -1.70 0.10
CA CYS A 148 4.99 -1.07 -0.85
C CYS A 148 5.56 -0.94 -2.27
N THR A 149 6.86 -1.15 -2.46
CA THR A 149 7.62 -1.09 -3.72
C THR A 149 7.56 0.24 -4.47
N ARG A 150 7.07 1.33 -3.86
CA ARG A 150 7.03 2.65 -4.49
C ARG A 150 8.43 3.15 -4.89
N CYS A 151 9.45 2.92 -4.05
CA CYS A 151 10.83 3.32 -4.34
C CYS A 151 11.39 2.59 -5.56
N ILE A 152 11.14 1.28 -5.71
CA ILE A 152 11.59 0.50 -6.88
C ILE A 152 10.94 1.05 -8.15
N ARG A 153 9.61 1.19 -8.14
CA ARG A 153 8.87 1.69 -9.31
C ARG A 153 9.22 3.13 -9.65
N PHE A 154 9.46 3.97 -8.65
CA PHE A 154 9.96 5.32 -8.89
C PHE A 154 11.33 5.28 -9.56
N ALA A 155 12.26 4.48 -9.05
CA ALA A 155 13.60 4.37 -9.62
C ALA A 155 13.55 3.89 -11.08
N THR A 156 12.77 2.85 -11.37
CA THR A 156 12.70 2.27 -12.73
C THR A 156 11.85 3.06 -13.71
N GLU A 157 10.69 3.58 -13.28
CA GLU A 157 9.70 4.18 -14.18
C GLU A 157 9.87 5.70 -14.34
N VAL A 158 10.38 6.38 -13.31
CA VAL A 158 10.53 7.84 -13.30
C VAL A 158 11.98 8.25 -13.45
N ALA A 159 12.88 7.67 -12.63
CA ALA A 159 14.30 8.00 -12.70
C ALA A 159 15.07 7.24 -13.79
N GLY A 160 14.51 6.15 -14.32
CA GLY A 160 15.17 5.34 -15.35
C GLY A 160 16.35 4.50 -14.83
N VAL A 161 16.40 4.25 -13.51
CA VAL A 161 17.51 3.57 -12.83
C VAL A 161 17.02 2.23 -12.26
N SER A 162 17.69 1.14 -12.58
CA SER A 162 17.33 -0.23 -12.15
C SER A 162 18.29 -0.80 -11.10
N GLU A 163 18.82 0.04 -10.21
CA GLU A 163 19.82 -0.37 -9.21
C GLU A 163 19.19 -0.94 -7.94
N ILE A 164 17.92 -0.66 -7.70
CA ILE A 164 17.18 -1.11 -6.52
C ILE A 164 16.08 -2.11 -6.90
N GLY A 165 15.94 -3.16 -6.11
CA GLY A 165 14.96 -4.21 -6.35
C GLY A 165 14.49 -4.87 -5.06
N ALA A 166 13.56 -5.82 -5.19
CA ALA A 166 13.09 -6.64 -4.09
C ALA A 166 13.76 -8.02 -4.16
N ILE A 167 14.34 -8.46 -3.07
CA ILE A 167 14.89 -9.80 -2.90
C ILE A 167 14.17 -10.53 -1.76
N GLY A 168 14.22 -11.87 -1.78
CA GLY A 168 13.51 -12.69 -0.79
C GLY A 168 12.02 -12.78 -1.03
N ARG A 169 11.29 -13.34 -0.06
CA ARG A 169 9.84 -13.50 -0.10
C ARG A 169 9.26 -13.51 1.32
N GLY A 170 7.96 -13.18 1.43
CA GLY A 170 7.28 -13.12 2.71
C GLY A 170 7.94 -12.10 3.66
N GLU A 171 8.18 -12.48 4.88
CA GLU A 171 8.82 -11.62 5.89
C GLU A 171 10.30 -11.33 5.59
N ASP A 172 10.98 -12.22 4.85
CA ASP A 172 12.37 -12.05 4.44
C ASP A 172 12.54 -11.11 3.23
N THR A 173 11.45 -10.56 2.71
CA THR A 173 11.53 -9.60 1.61
C THR A 173 12.30 -8.35 2.02
N GLN A 174 13.28 -7.96 1.22
CA GLN A 174 14.07 -6.75 1.42
C GLN A 174 14.11 -5.94 0.13
N ILE A 175 14.05 -4.63 0.27
CA ILE A 175 14.28 -3.69 -0.82
C ILE A 175 15.73 -3.24 -0.73
N THR A 176 16.53 -3.61 -1.70
CA THR A 176 17.98 -3.41 -1.66
C THR A 176 18.59 -3.36 -3.05
N THR A 177 19.85 -2.99 -3.13
CA THR A 177 20.66 -3.12 -4.35
C THR A 177 21.12 -4.56 -4.54
N TYR A 178 21.46 -4.91 -5.79
CA TYR A 178 21.97 -6.23 -6.12
C TYR A 178 23.42 -6.40 -5.65
N LEU A 179 23.70 -7.47 -4.92
CA LEU A 179 25.03 -7.77 -4.34
C LEU A 179 25.56 -6.62 -3.47
N GLU A 180 26.86 -6.36 -3.55
CA GLU A 180 27.59 -5.32 -2.82
C GLU A 180 27.54 -3.93 -3.49
N LYS A 181 26.77 -3.78 -4.57
CA LYS A 181 26.69 -2.49 -5.26
C LYS A 181 25.96 -1.45 -4.41
N SER A 182 26.47 -0.22 -4.41
CA SER A 182 25.77 0.97 -3.95
C SER A 182 24.96 1.59 -5.09
N MET A 183 24.00 2.43 -4.77
CA MET A 183 23.34 3.27 -5.76
C MET A 183 24.30 4.38 -6.20
N GLU A 184 24.41 4.60 -7.50
CA GLU A 184 25.30 5.62 -8.08
C GLU A 184 24.53 6.86 -8.55
N SER A 185 23.19 6.81 -8.54
CA SER A 185 22.31 7.91 -8.98
C SER A 185 21.47 8.46 -7.86
#